data_a7f37b6b50181e3f1f61462ab5d9d763
#
_entry.id   a7f37b6b50181e3f1f61462ab5d9d763
#
_cell.length_a   1.000
_cell.length_b   1.000
_cell.length_c   1.000
_cell.angle_alpha   90.00
_cell.angle_beta   90.00
_cell.angle_gamma   90.00
#
_symmetry.space_group_name_H-M   'P 1'
#
loop_
_entity.id
_entity.type
_entity.pdbx_description
1 polymer ?
#
loop_
_entity_poly.entity_id
_entity_poly.type
_entity_poly.pdbx_seq_one_letter_code
_entity_poly.pdbx_strand_id
1 'polypeptide(L)'
;NYAMRKYIYTNWDPRPFYNVYTDYHKVIFRYGRCLLNKAEAQLRLNKVSDAVATLNLTRQTHGGLPASEASTLADAWKDYKIERRVELFWEGDWYFSLLRWGKYGQEANDGKAPGSVINELTEPATFIEIKPDHSAFYIGNVQLSNDKRAFDTRSYLFPIPKSLIQANSAINESDQNPGWE
;
A
#
# COMPACT_ATOMS: atom_id res chain seq x y z
N ASN A 1 -6.18 20.53 -10.14
CA ASN A 1 -4.93 19.76 -10.01
C ASN A 1 -4.54 19.71 -8.55
N TYR A 2 -4.57 18.51 -7.93
CA TYR A 2 -4.03 18.29 -6.60
C TYR A 2 -2.52 18.11 -6.71
N ALA A 3 -1.76 18.99 -6.05
CA ALA A 3 -0.32 18.82 -5.91
C ALA A 3 -0.04 17.97 -4.66
N MET A 4 0.84 17.01 -4.82
CA MET A 4 1.31 16.21 -3.71
C MET A 4 2.26 17.03 -2.84
N ARG A 5 1.95 17.15 -1.53
CA ARG A 5 2.74 17.92 -0.58
C ARG A 5 3.77 17.10 0.20
N LYS A 6 3.64 15.77 0.20
CA LYS A 6 4.62 14.89 0.85
C LYS A 6 5.95 15.04 0.13
N TYR A 7 7.02 15.25 0.87
CA TYR A 7 8.37 15.50 0.36
C TYR A 7 8.58 16.86 -0.34
N ILE A 8 7.67 17.82 -0.18
CA ILE A 8 7.85 19.18 -0.66
C ILE A 8 7.98 20.11 0.56
N TYR A 9 9.06 20.87 0.62
CA TYR A 9 9.22 21.92 1.61
C TYR A 9 8.32 23.10 1.26
N THR A 10 7.42 23.46 2.17
CA THR A 10 6.45 24.57 1.95
C THR A 10 7.06 25.95 2.02
N ASN A 11 8.26 26.09 2.58
CA ASN A 11 9.04 27.34 2.68
C ASN A 11 10.13 27.43 1.64
N TRP A 12 10.00 26.68 0.56
CA TRP A 12 11.03 26.60 -0.44
C TRP A 12 11.00 27.79 -1.39
N ASP A 13 12.19 28.35 -1.66
CA ASP A 13 12.46 29.34 -2.68
C ASP A 13 12.07 28.77 -4.07
N PRO A 14 11.20 29.43 -4.84
CA PRO A 14 10.73 28.97 -6.13
C PRO A 14 11.79 29.02 -7.24
N ARG A 15 13.08 28.91 -6.91
CA ARG A 15 14.12 28.78 -7.93
C ARG A 15 13.86 27.59 -8.82
N PRO A 16 14.02 27.72 -10.13
CA PRO A 16 13.60 26.71 -11.09
C PRO A 16 14.22 25.35 -10.84
N PHE A 17 13.43 24.32 -11.01
CA PHE A 17 13.71 22.89 -10.81
C PHE A 17 14.92 22.32 -11.59
N TYR A 18 15.79 23.15 -12.14
CA TYR A 18 16.90 22.74 -12.99
C TYR A 18 18.15 22.28 -12.22
N ASN A 19 18.20 22.53 -10.91
CA ASN A 19 19.31 22.04 -10.08
C ASN A 19 18.88 20.78 -9.32
N VAL A 20 19.51 19.69 -9.69
CA VAL A 20 19.25 18.32 -9.24
C VAL A 20 19.67 18.08 -7.78
N TYR A 21 20.23 19.06 -7.11
CA TYR A 21 20.68 18.95 -5.71
C TYR A 21 19.56 19.39 -4.78
N THR A 22 19.03 18.44 -4.04
CA THR A 22 18.07 18.66 -2.96
C THR A 22 18.66 18.11 -1.68
N ASP A 23 18.57 18.86 -0.60
CA ASP A 23 18.92 18.40 0.76
C ASP A 23 17.90 17.38 1.30
N TYR A 24 16.98 16.94 0.44
CA TYR A 24 15.97 15.96 0.79
C TYR A 24 16.58 14.57 0.95
N HIS A 25 16.39 13.99 2.12
CA HIS A 25 16.76 12.61 2.38
C HIS A 25 15.56 11.69 2.15
N LYS A 26 15.73 10.70 1.26
CA LYS A 26 14.71 9.67 1.07
C LYS A 26 14.51 8.90 2.37
N VAL A 27 13.30 8.94 2.89
CA VAL A 27 12.93 8.15 4.06
C VAL A 27 12.84 6.68 3.66
N ILE A 28 13.74 5.86 4.21
CA ILE A 28 13.73 4.41 4.00
C ILE A 28 12.81 3.75 5.02
N PHE A 29 12.86 4.21 6.27
CA PHE A 29 12.09 3.69 7.38
C PHE A 29 11.81 4.78 8.41
N ARG A 30 10.61 4.78 9.00
CA ARG A 30 10.21 5.76 10.02
C ARG A 30 9.23 5.17 11.03
N TYR A 31 9.03 5.86 12.15
CA TYR A 31 8.23 5.38 13.26
C TYR A 31 6.77 5.08 12.89
N GLY A 32 6.14 5.88 12.01
CA GLY A 32 4.79 5.58 11.51
C GLY A 32 4.69 4.20 10.84
N ARG A 33 5.72 3.78 10.09
CA ARG A 33 5.79 2.43 9.52
C ARG A 33 5.88 1.36 10.62
N CYS A 34 6.65 1.58 11.69
CA CYS A 34 6.72 0.67 12.84
C CYS A 34 5.34 0.48 13.49
N LEU A 35 4.62 1.59 13.72
CA LEU A 35 3.28 1.55 14.30
C LEU A 35 2.31 0.77 13.42
N LEU A 36 2.32 1.02 12.12
CA LEU A 36 1.45 0.28 11.18
C LEU A 36 1.83 -1.20 11.07
N ASN A 37 3.11 -1.54 11.13
CA ASN A 37 3.52 -2.96 11.19
C ASN A 37 3.05 -3.63 12.49
N LYS A 38 3.13 -2.92 13.62
CA LYS A 38 2.59 -3.40 14.89
C LYS A 38 1.07 -3.60 14.83
N ALA A 39 0.34 -2.63 14.28
CA ALA A 39 -1.11 -2.73 14.11
C ALA A 39 -1.50 -3.93 13.24
N GLU A 40 -0.78 -4.17 12.12
CA GLU A 40 -1.02 -5.35 11.28
C GLU A 40 -0.79 -6.66 12.05
N ALA A 41 0.29 -6.75 12.82
CA ALA A 41 0.57 -7.93 13.62
C ALA A 41 -0.53 -8.17 14.67
N GLN A 42 -1.04 -7.10 15.30
CA GLN A 42 -2.14 -7.18 16.24
C GLN A 42 -3.44 -7.65 15.57
N LEU A 43 -3.76 -7.15 14.36
CA LEU A 43 -4.90 -7.63 13.57
C LEU A 43 -4.77 -9.12 13.21
N ARG A 44 -3.58 -9.55 12.80
CA ARG A 44 -3.29 -10.97 12.50
C ARG A 44 -3.46 -11.88 13.73
N LEU A 45 -3.25 -11.33 14.91
CA LEU A 45 -3.47 -12.03 16.20
C LEU A 45 -4.89 -11.85 16.74
N ASN A 46 -5.81 -11.27 15.96
CA ASN A 46 -7.18 -10.93 16.35
C ASN A 46 -7.28 -10.03 17.61
N LYS A 47 -6.26 -9.19 17.84
CA LYS A 47 -6.24 -8.20 18.92
C LYS A 47 -6.79 -6.86 18.42
N VAL A 48 -8.09 -6.83 18.14
CA VAL A 48 -8.76 -5.71 17.45
C VAL A 48 -8.59 -4.40 18.21
N SER A 49 -8.88 -4.38 19.51
CA SER A 49 -8.77 -3.16 20.34
C SER A 49 -7.34 -2.59 20.37
N ASP A 50 -6.34 -3.46 20.53
CA ASP A 50 -4.93 -3.05 20.54
C ASP A 50 -4.52 -2.49 19.16
N ALA A 51 -4.96 -3.13 18.09
CA ALA A 51 -4.66 -2.71 16.73
C ALA A 51 -5.25 -1.33 16.42
N VAL A 52 -6.52 -1.11 16.79
CA VAL A 52 -7.20 0.18 16.61
C VAL A 52 -6.54 1.28 17.45
N ALA A 53 -6.17 0.98 18.70
CA ALA A 53 -5.42 1.92 19.53
C ALA A 53 -4.06 2.31 18.88
N THR A 54 -3.34 1.32 18.35
CA THR A 54 -2.05 1.57 17.67
C THR A 54 -2.25 2.35 16.37
N LEU A 55 -3.27 2.03 15.58
CA LEU A 55 -3.65 2.73 14.35
C LEU A 55 -3.97 4.21 14.61
N ASN A 56 -4.69 4.49 15.67
CA ASN A 56 -5.09 5.84 16.03
C ASN A 56 -3.91 6.76 16.36
N LEU A 57 -2.74 6.21 16.73
CA LEU A 57 -1.55 7.02 16.93
C LEU A 57 -1.08 7.72 15.64
N THR A 58 -1.12 7.03 14.48
CA THR A 58 -0.78 7.65 13.20
C THR A 58 -1.94 8.52 12.70
N ARG A 59 -3.15 8.00 12.76
CA ARG A 59 -4.36 8.64 12.26
C ARG A 59 -4.60 10.02 12.89
N GLN A 60 -4.49 10.12 14.21
CA GLN A 60 -4.72 11.37 14.92
C GLN A 60 -3.50 12.30 14.89
N THR A 61 -2.30 11.79 15.09
CA THR A 61 -1.09 12.63 15.22
C THR A 61 -0.61 13.17 13.87
N HIS A 62 -0.60 12.35 12.82
CA HIS A 62 -0.12 12.74 11.50
C HIS A 62 -1.27 13.21 10.59
N GLY A 63 -2.38 12.50 10.60
CA GLY A 63 -3.52 12.78 9.75
C GLY A 63 -4.45 13.87 10.26
N GLY A 64 -4.44 14.15 11.57
CA GLY A 64 -5.41 15.06 12.21
C GLY A 64 -6.86 14.56 12.05
N LEU A 65 -7.05 13.26 11.85
CA LEU A 65 -8.34 12.64 11.58
C LEU A 65 -8.98 12.15 12.89
N PRO A 66 -10.32 12.03 12.94
CA PRO A 66 -11.00 11.37 14.04
C PRO A 66 -10.46 9.95 14.25
N ALA A 67 -10.48 9.49 15.50
CA ALA A 67 -10.10 8.10 15.81
C ALA A 67 -10.97 7.11 15.05
N SER A 68 -10.39 5.97 14.67
CA SER A 68 -11.16 4.81 14.25
C SER A 68 -11.87 4.21 15.48
N GLU A 69 -13.14 3.88 15.33
CA GLU A 69 -13.98 3.22 16.33
C GLU A 69 -14.31 1.77 15.94
N ALA A 70 -13.50 1.19 15.03
CA ALA A 70 -13.71 -0.17 14.57
C ALA A 70 -13.68 -1.16 15.72
N SER A 71 -14.74 -1.96 15.84
CA SER A 71 -14.91 -2.97 16.89
C SER A 71 -14.87 -4.40 16.37
N THR A 72 -14.99 -4.58 15.06
CA THR A 72 -14.86 -5.88 14.40
C THR A 72 -13.51 -6.01 13.70
N LEU A 73 -13.04 -7.25 13.52
CA LEU A 73 -11.78 -7.50 12.81
C LEU A 73 -11.84 -7.00 11.36
N ALA A 74 -12.97 -7.18 10.68
CA ALA A 74 -13.17 -6.75 9.30
C ALA A 74 -13.11 -5.21 9.17
N ASP A 75 -13.81 -4.48 10.03
CA ASP A 75 -13.78 -3.00 10.02
C ASP A 75 -12.39 -2.47 10.39
N ALA A 76 -11.74 -3.08 11.36
CA ALA A 76 -10.39 -2.70 11.76
C ALA A 76 -9.37 -2.92 10.62
N TRP A 77 -9.49 -4.01 9.85
CA TRP A 77 -8.68 -4.22 8.64
C TRP A 77 -8.96 -3.18 7.57
N LYS A 78 -10.22 -2.82 7.36
CA LYS A 78 -10.60 -1.78 6.40
C LYS A 78 -9.97 -0.43 6.74
N ASP A 79 -10.10 0.01 7.99
CA ASP A 79 -9.53 1.27 8.46
C ASP A 79 -7.99 1.23 8.40
N TYR A 80 -7.39 0.10 8.78
CA TYR A 80 -5.96 -0.11 8.70
C TYR A 80 -5.42 -0.01 7.26
N LYS A 81 -6.09 -0.64 6.28
CA LYS A 81 -5.69 -0.56 4.87
C LYS A 81 -5.69 0.89 4.39
N ILE A 82 -6.73 1.65 4.71
CA ILE A 82 -6.84 3.08 4.35
C ILE A 82 -5.70 3.88 4.98
N GLU A 83 -5.50 3.73 6.29
CA GLU A 83 -4.47 4.46 7.01
C GLU A 83 -3.07 4.13 6.48
N ARG A 84 -2.76 2.85 6.27
CA ARG A 84 -1.47 2.43 5.74
C ARG A 84 -1.22 3.01 4.34
N ARG A 85 -2.23 3.02 3.47
CA ARG A 85 -2.13 3.59 2.13
C ARG A 85 -1.80 5.08 2.17
N VAL A 86 -2.47 5.83 3.05
CA VAL A 86 -2.31 7.29 3.16
C VAL A 86 -1.00 7.64 3.86
N GLU A 87 -0.74 7.02 5.00
CA GLU A 87 0.44 7.31 5.83
C GLU A 87 1.75 6.97 5.10
N LEU A 88 1.81 5.81 4.43
CA LEU A 88 3.00 5.36 3.70
C LEU A 88 2.97 5.69 2.20
N PHE A 89 2.13 6.66 1.81
CA PHE A 89 2.07 7.10 0.42
C PHE A 89 3.44 7.54 -0.10
N TRP A 90 3.83 7.04 -1.28
CA TRP A 90 5.15 7.26 -1.91
C TRP A 90 6.36 6.70 -1.17
N GLU A 91 6.18 5.80 -0.23
CA GLU A 91 7.27 5.11 0.46
C GLU A 91 7.55 3.70 -0.09
N GLY A 92 6.98 3.36 -1.24
CA GLY A 92 7.18 2.06 -1.89
C GLY A 92 6.53 0.88 -1.15
N ASP A 93 5.58 1.14 -0.25
CA ASP A 93 5.00 0.13 0.63
C ASP A 93 3.75 -0.55 0.05
N TRP A 94 2.88 0.20 -0.63
CA TRP A 94 1.53 -0.23 -0.95
C TRP A 94 1.48 -1.53 -1.77
N TYR A 95 2.24 -1.61 -2.85
CA TYR A 95 2.26 -2.79 -3.70
C TYR A 95 2.68 -4.05 -2.94
N PHE A 96 3.75 -3.98 -2.16
CA PHE A 96 4.20 -5.11 -1.36
C PHE A 96 3.23 -5.50 -0.24
N SER A 97 2.50 -4.53 0.30
CA SER A 97 1.42 -4.80 1.25
C SER A 97 0.28 -5.58 0.58
N LEU A 98 -0.14 -5.19 -0.63
CA LEU A 98 -1.15 -5.92 -1.40
C LEU A 98 -0.72 -7.35 -1.71
N LEU A 99 0.54 -7.55 -2.15
CA LEU A 99 1.08 -8.90 -2.39
C LEU A 99 1.01 -9.76 -1.13
N ARG A 100 1.42 -9.21 0.02
CA ARG A 100 1.40 -9.91 1.30
C ARG A 100 -0.03 -10.26 1.74
N TRP A 101 -0.96 -9.32 1.63
CA TRP A 101 -2.36 -9.54 2.03
C TRP A 101 -3.05 -10.55 1.12
N GLY A 102 -2.84 -10.50 -0.18
CA GLY A 102 -3.38 -11.48 -1.11
C GLY A 102 -2.78 -12.88 -0.88
N LYS A 103 -1.44 -12.96 -0.71
CA LYS A 103 -0.77 -14.23 -0.45
C LYS A 103 -1.27 -14.94 0.81
N TYR A 104 -1.45 -14.21 1.89
CA TYR A 104 -1.86 -14.79 3.18
C TYR A 104 -3.38 -14.76 3.41
N GLY A 105 -4.13 -14.02 2.60
CA GLY A 105 -5.59 -14.00 2.61
C GLY A 105 -6.21 -13.58 3.94
N GLN A 106 -7.33 -14.21 4.29
CA GLN A 106 -8.14 -13.92 5.47
C GLN A 106 -8.71 -12.49 5.44
N GLU A 107 -8.99 -11.88 6.59
CA GLU A 107 -9.58 -10.54 6.68
C GLU A 107 -8.75 -9.45 5.97
N ALA A 108 -7.44 -9.65 5.82
CA ALA A 108 -6.60 -8.76 5.02
C ALA A 108 -6.96 -8.76 3.53
N ASN A 109 -7.64 -9.79 3.04
CA ASN A 109 -8.17 -9.94 1.69
C ASN A 109 -9.68 -10.26 1.72
N ASP A 110 -10.43 -9.51 2.50
CA ASP A 110 -11.88 -9.55 2.59
C ASP A 110 -12.43 -10.97 2.86
N GLY A 111 -11.78 -11.70 3.76
CA GLY A 111 -12.13 -13.09 4.14
C GLY A 111 -11.75 -14.15 3.10
N LYS A 112 -11.09 -13.80 2.00
CA LYS A 112 -10.73 -14.76 0.96
C LYS A 112 -9.64 -15.73 1.40
N ALA A 113 -9.60 -16.88 0.74
CA ALA A 113 -8.55 -17.88 0.96
C ALA A 113 -7.14 -17.33 0.61
N PRO A 114 -6.09 -17.83 1.28
CA PRO A 114 -4.72 -17.50 0.92
C PRO A 114 -4.41 -17.74 -0.56
N GLY A 115 -3.72 -16.82 -1.20
CA GLY A 115 -3.39 -16.87 -2.63
C GLY A 115 -4.49 -16.38 -3.57
N SER A 116 -5.67 -16.02 -3.05
CA SER A 116 -6.72 -15.42 -3.87
C SER A 116 -6.33 -14.01 -4.32
N VAL A 117 -6.77 -13.61 -5.52
CA VAL A 117 -6.51 -12.26 -6.04
C VAL A 117 -7.12 -11.22 -5.12
N ILE A 118 -6.29 -10.26 -4.72
CA ILE A 118 -6.72 -9.08 -3.98
C ILE A 118 -7.30 -8.05 -4.95
N ASN A 119 -8.48 -7.52 -4.65
CA ASN A 119 -9.24 -6.67 -5.56
C ASN A 119 -8.47 -5.42 -5.98
N GLU A 120 -7.77 -4.79 -5.06
CA GLU A 120 -7.01 -3.55 -5.29
C GLU A 120 -5.93 -3.66 -6.37
N LEU A 121 -5.48 -4.88 -6.72
CA LEU A 121 -4.56 -5.11 -7.84
C LEU A 121 -5.25 -5.13 -9.20
N THR A 122 -6.56 -5.38 -9.24
CA THR A 122 -7.33 -5.54 -10.49
C THR A 122 -8.40 -4.47 -10.68
N GLU A 123 -8.70 -3.68 -9.64
CA GLU A 123 -9.69 -2.61 -9.70
C GLU A 123 -9.28 -1.52 -10.70
N PRO A 124 -10.26 -0.91 -11.40
CA PRO A 124 -10.00 0.23 -12.25
C PRO A 124 -9.51 1.44 -11.46
N ALA A 125 -8.85 2.38 -12.12
CA ALA A 125 -8.43 3.61 -11.49
C ALA A 125 -9.65 4.45 -11.05
N THR A 126 -9.52 5.15 -9.92
CA THR A 126 -10.54 6.09 -9.46
C THR A 126 -10.38 7.41 -10.20
N PHE A 127 -11.47 7.91 -10.75
CA PHE A 127 -11.58 9.23 -11.35
C PHE A 127 -12.25 10.19 -10.38
N ILE A 128 -11.65 11.35 -10.19
CA ILE A 128 -12.19 12.42 -9.35
C ILE A 128 -12.38 13.66 -10.22
N GLU A 129 -13.61 14.11 -10.35
CA GLU A 129 -13.96 15.37 -11.00
C GLU A 129 -14.36 16.40 -9.96
N ILE A 130 -13.75 17.59 -10.04
CA ILE A 130 -14.07 18.72 -9.17
C ILE A 130 -14.90 19.69 -9.99
N LYS A 131 -16.08 20.05 -9.48
CA LYS A 131 -16.91 21.07 -10.13
C LYS A 131 -16.20 22.42 -10.15
N PRO A 132 -16.51 23.29 -11.13
CA PRO A 132 -15.86 24.61 -11.26
C PRO A 132 -15.99 25.49 -10.01
N ASP A 133 -17.09 25.36 -9.27
CA ASP A 133 -17.34 26.08 -8.02
C ASP A 133 -16.68 25.45 -6.78
N HIS A 134 -15.95 24.35 -6.95
CA HIS A 134 -15.33 23.57 -5.89
C HIS A 134 -16.30 23.04 -4.81
N SER A 135 -17.61 23.07 -5.06
CA SER A 135 -18.66 22.71 -4.07
C SER A 135 -18.87 21.21 -3.96
N ALA A 136 -18.48 20.42 -4.96
CA ALA A 136 -18.64 18.97 -4.98
C ALA A 136 -17.65 18.31 -5.94
N PHE A 137 -17.43 17.01 -5.72
CA PHE A 137 -16.70 16.18 -6.67
C PHE A 137 -17.53 14.96 -7.02
N TYR A 138 -17.31 14.50 -8.23
CA TYR A 138 -17.76 13.21 -8.68
C TYR A 138 -16.61 12.21 -8.51
N ILE A 139 -16.91 11.03 -7.95
CA ILE A 139 -15.95 9.92 -7.86
C ILE A 139 -16.51 8.79 -8.69
N GLY A 140 -15.76 8.36 -9.69
CA GLY A 140 -16.11 7.25 -10.56
C GLY A 140 -14.92 6.37 -10.85
N ASN A 141 -15.15 5.28 -11.56
CA ASN A 141 -14.10 4.40 -12.03
C ASN A 141 -13.80 4.68 -13.50
N VAL A 142 -12.52 4.75 -13.84
CA VAL A 142 -12.06 4.95 -15.21
C VAL A 142 -11.04 3.87 -15.59
N GLN A 143 -11.20 3.31 -16.76
CA GLN A 143 -10.19 2.46 -17.37
C GLN A 143 -9.23 3.35 -18.14
N LEU A 144 -7.98 3.45 -17.68
CA LEU A 144 -6.96 4.33 -18.25
C LEU A 144 -6.30 3.77 -19.54
N SER A 145 -6.50 2.49 -19.82
CA SER A 145 -5.98 1.82 -21.02
C SER A 145 -7.02 0.83 -21.55
N ASN A 146 -6.84 0.39 -22.80
CA ASN A 146 -7.67 -0.68 -23.38
C ASN A 146 -7.42 -2.02 -22.68
N ASP A 147 -6.31 -2.16 -21.97
CA ASP A 147 -5.98 -3.36 -21.24
C ASP A 147 -6.61 -3.34 -19.84
N LYS A 148 -7.33 -4.40 -19.54
CA LYS A 148 -7.83 -4.61 -18.17
C LYS A 148 -6.66 -4.93 -17.26
N ARG A 149 -6.66 -4.36 -16.06
CA ARG A 149 -5.72 -4.78 -15.03
C ARG A 149 -5.94 -6.25 -14.71
N ALA A 150 -4.92 -7.04 -14.91
CA ALA A 150 -4.91 -8.47 -14.57
C ALA A 150 -3.78 -8.74 -13.59
N PHE A 151 -4.01 -9.65 -12.67
CA PHE A 151 -3.00 -10.12 -11.74
C PHE A 151 -2.98 -11.65 -11.74
N ASP A 152 -1.83 -12.22 -12.07
CA ASP A 152 -1.60 -13.67 -11.98
C ASP A 152 -1.09 -13.99 -10.57
N THR A 153 -1.75 -14.92 -9.89
CA THR A 153 -1.46 -15.27 -8.48
C THR A 153 -0.06 -15.83 -8.25
N ARG A 154 0.61 -16.38 -9.29
CA ARG A 154 2.04 -16.72 -9.22
C ARG A 154 2.91 -15.52 -8.87
N SER A 155 2.48 -14.29 -9.24
CA SER A 155 3.19 -13.05 -8.97
C SER A 155 3.17 -12.61 -7.51
N TYR A 156 2.50 -13.35 -6.62
CA TYR A 156 2.69 -13.17 -5.17
C TYR A 156 4.10 -13.53 -4.70
N LEU A 157 4.80 -14.34 -5.49
CA LEU A 157 6.22 -14.61 -5.32
C LEU A 157 6.94 -14.25 -6.61
N PHE A 158 7.99 -13.44 -6.52
CA PHE A 158 8.80 -13.12 -7.69
C PHE A 158 9.61 -14.37 -8.14
N PRO A 159 9.86 -14.52 -9.44
CA PRO A 159 10.73 -15.58 -9.91
C PRO A 159 12.15 -15.40 -9.39
N ILE A 160 12.84 -16.50 -9.10
CA ILE A 160 14.28 -16.48 -8.90
C ILE A 160 14.93 -16.16 -10.25
N PRO A 161 15.76 -15.11 -10.36
CA PRO A 161 16.40 -14.76 -11.62
C PRO A 161 17.19 -15.95 -12.20
N LYS A 162 17.00 -16.24 -13.49
CA LYS A 162 17.68 -17.35 -14.15
C LYS A 162 19.21 -17.24 -14.06
N SER A 163 19.74 -16.03 -14.12
CA SER A 163 21.16 -15.76 -13.93
C SER A 163 21.67 -16.18 -12.54
N LEU A 164 20.84 -16.06 -11.50
CA LEU A 164 21.19 -16.49 -10.15
C LEU A 164 21.23 -18.02 -10.05
N ILE A 165 20.25 -18.71 -10.64
CA ILE A 165 20.21 -20.18 -10.70
C ILE A 165 21.45 -20.71 -11.43
N GLN A 166 21.81 -20.10 -12.56
CA GLN A 166 22.97 -20.50 -13.34
C GLN A 166 24.31 -20.22 -12.66
N ALA A 167 24.38 -19.17 -11.82
CA ALA A 167 25.62 -18.79 -11.13
C ALA A 167 25.84 -19.50 -9.80
N ASN A 168 24.81 -20.15 -9.23
CA ASN A 168 24.88 -20.77 -7.92
C ASN A 168 24.56 -22.27 -8.00
N SER A 169 25.59 -23.12 -7.89
CA SER A 169 25.46 -24.58 -7.96
C SER A 169 24.60 -25.21 -6.83
N ALA A 170 24.27 -24.44 -5.79
CA ALA A 170 23.38 -24.87 -4.71
C ALA A 170 21.89 -24.66 -5.02
N ILE A 171 21.56 -23.99 -6.14
CA ILE A 171 20.19 -23.72 -6.57
C ILE A 171 19.95 -24.41 -7.91
N ASN A 172 18.88 -25.17 -8.01
CA ASN A 172 18.47 -25.86 -9.24
C ASN A 172 17.23 -25.17 -9.86
N GLU A 173 16.92 -25.47 -11.11
CA GLU A 173 15.69 -24.98 -11.76
C GLU A 173 14.42 -25.43 -11.02
N SER A 174 14.47 -26.62 -10.36
CA SER A 174 13.36 -27.10 -9.51
C SER A 174 13.12 -26.31 -8.24
N ASP A 175 14.06 -25.46 -7.84
CA ASP A 175 13.91 -24.57 -6.67
C ASP A 175 13.18 -23.27 -7.02
N GLN A 176 12.77 -23.11 -8.26
CA GLN A 176 11.99 -21.95 -8.74
C GLN A 176 10.66 -21.82 -7.99
N ASN A 177 10.22 -20.58 -7.79
CA ASN A 177 8.92 -20.33 -7.18
C ASN A 177 7.79 -20.90 -8.06
N PRO A 178 6.74 -21.48 -7.43
CA PRO A 178 5.64 -22.13 -8.16
C PRO A 178 5.02 -21.23 -9.22
N GLY A 179 4.81 -21.77 -10.42
CA GLY A 179 4.25 -21.09 -11.57
C GLY A 179 5.27 -20.33 -12.42
N TRP A 180 6.57 -20.46 -12.13
CA TRP A 180 7.68 -19.84 -12.85
C TRP A 180 8.69 -20.85 -13.40
N GLU A 181 8.37 -22.15 -13.32
CA GLU A 181 9.19 -23.25 -13.86
C GLU A 181 9.35 -23.17 -15.39
#